data_3b67b3c02a15e382b602ab21b0efd04c
#
_entry.id   3b67b3c02a15e382b602ab21b0efd04c
#
_cell.length_a   1.000
_cell.length_b   1.000
_cell.length_c   1.000
_cell.angle_alpha   90.00
_cell.angle_beta   90.00
_cell.angle_gamma   90.00
#
_symmetry.space_group_name_H-M   'P 1'
#
loop_
_entity.id
_entity.type
_entity.pdbx_description
1 polymer ?
#
loop_
_entity_poly.entity_id
_entity_poly.type
_entity_poly.pdbx_seq_one_letter_code
_entity_poly.pdbx_strand_id
1 'polypeptide(L)'
;MASLEIDTPHGPARAHLEPVAEPAGALVLGHGAGGGVSAPDLVAAARAAGEAGFTVALVEQPYRVAGRRSPAPVAQLDAAWLAVVAHLRAEALGDVPLVAGGRSSGARVACRTAAEAGAVGVLCLAFPVHPPGKQEKTRLPELDAVEVPVLVVQGDADPFGMPPEAPGREVVAIRGTHSLRSNLAPLGDAVRGFLAELAGRPA
;
A
#
# COMPACT_ATOMS: atom_id res chain seq x y z
N MET A 1 -18.15 -0.58 6.21
CA MET A 1 -17.24 -0.93 5.09
C MET A 1 -18.08 -1.50 3.96
N ALA A 2 -18.15 -0.84 2.82
CA ALA A 2 -18.80 -1.37 1.61
C ALA A 2 -17.81 -2.26 0.86
N SER A 3 -18.29 -3.35 0.24
CA SER A 3 -17.45 -4.24 -0.56
C SER A 3 -17.89 -4.15 -2.02
N LEU A 4 -16.94 -3.84 -2.90
CA LEU A 4 -17.11 -3.73 -4.34
C LEU A 4 -16.34 -4.86 -5.02
N GLU A 5 -17.00 -5.60 -5.91
CA GLU A 5 -16.32 -6.51 -6.82
C GLU A 5 -15.99 -5.75 -8.11
N ILE A 6 -14.75 -5.83 -8.56
CA ILE A 6 -14.22 -5.04 -9.66
C ILE A 6 -13.59 -5.99 -10.68
N ASP A 7 -14.09 -5.93 -11.92
CA ASP A 7 -13.53 -6.70 -13.01
C ASP A 7 -12.12 -6.22 -13.37
N THR A 8 -11.20 -7.18 -13.53
CA THR A 8 -9.84 -6.91 -13.98
C THR A 8 -9.44 -7.87 -15.10
N PRO A 9 -8.38 -7.59 -15.88
CA PRO A 9 -7.90 -8.50 -16.92
C PRO A 9 -7.52 -9.91 -16.43
N HIS A 10 -7.42 -10.11 -15.10
CA HIS A 10 -6.97 -11.36 -14.50
C HIS A 10 -8.00 -11.96 -13.52
N GLY A 11 -9.27 -11.62 -13.70
CA GLY A 11 -10.38 -12.05 -12.87
C GLY A 11 -10.84 -10.97 -11.89
N PRO A 12 -11.93 -11.19 -11.13
CA PRO A 12 -12.47 -10.20 -10.22
C PRO A 12 -11.52 -9.95 -9.05
N ALA A 13 -11.30 -8.67 -8.77
CA ALA A 13 -10.72 -8.16 -7.53
C ALA A 13 -11.84 -7.71 -6.59
N ARG A 14 -11.50 -7.46 -5.33
CA ARG A 14 -12.45 -6.90 -4.36
C ARG A 14 -11.84 -5.73 -3.63
N ALA A 15 -12.57 -4.61 -3.56
CA ALA A 15 -12.21 -3.45 -2.76
C ALA A 15 -13.17 -3.29 -1.59
N HIS A 16 -12.61 -3.12 -0.39
CA HIS A 16 -13.35 -2.80 0.83
C HIS A 16 -13.19 -1.32 1.10
N LEU A 17 -14.26 -0.55 0.91
CA LEU A 17 -14.26 0.90 0.95
C LEU A 17 -14.75 1.42 2.31
N GLU A 18 -13.98 2.32 2.89
CA GLU A 18 -14.30 3.11 4.08
C GLU A 18 -14.32 4.60 3.68
N PRO A 19 -15.48 5.12 3.22
CA PRO A 19 -15.58 6.49 2.75
C PRO A 19 -15.57 7.47 3.92
N VAL A 20 -14.98 8.65 3.68
CA VAL A 20 -15.06 9.83 4.55
C VAL A 20 -15.82 10.91 3.80
N ALA A 21 -16.65 11.67 4.50
CA ALA A 21 -17.31 12.84 3.92
C ALA A 21 -16.25 13.94 3.66
N GLU A 22 -16.28 14.53 2.47
CA GLU A 22 -15.31 15.56 2.04
C GLU A 22 -13.85 15.16 2.27
N PRO A 23 -13.38 14.08 1.62
CA PRO A 23 -12.06 13.53 1.91
C PRO A 23 -10.93 14.45 1.44
N ALA A 24 -9.89 14.62 2.27
CA ALA A 24 -8.67 15.31 1.92
C ALA A 24 -7.83 14.54 0.87
N GLY A 25 -8.13 13.26 0.69
CA GLY A 25 -7.46 12.37 -0.26
C GLY A 25 -7.99 10.95 -0.14
N ALA A 26 -7.38 10.03 -0.88
CA ALA A 26 -7.68 8.62 -0.83
C ALA A 26 -6.41 7.79 -0.58
N LEU A 27 -6.51 6.75 0.24
CA LEU A 27 -5.46 5.76 0.46
C LEU A 27 -5.95 4.40 -0.05
N VAL A 28 -5.30 3.87 -1.07
CA VAL A 28 -5.59 2.53 -1.61
C VAL A 28 -4.48 1.57 -1.22
N LEU A 29 -4.82 0.50 -0.50
CA LEU A 29 -3.87 -0.43 0.10
C LEU A 29 -4.03 -1.87 -0.41
N GLY A 30 -2.94 -2.43 -0.93
CA GLY A 30 -2.84 -3.83 -1.33
C GLY A 30 -2.28 -4.74 -0.23
N HIS A 31 -2.73 -6.01 -0.20
CA HIS A 31 -2.27 -7.00 0.79
C HIS A 31 -0.94 -7.67 0.42
N GLY A 32 -0.32 -8.35 1.39
CA GLY A 32 0.84 -9.20 1.19
C GLY A 32 0.50 -10.53 0.48
N ALA A 33 1.52 -11.18 -0.10
CA ALA A 33 1.36 -12.37 -0.96
C ALA A 33 0.54 -13.50 -0.33
N GLY A 34 0.80 -13.88 0.91
CA GLY A 34 0.09 -14.97 1.62
C GLY A 34 -1.01 -14.49 2.57
N GLY A 35 -1.21 -13.17 2.67
CA GLY A 35 -2.14 -12.53 3.60
C GLY A 35 -3.45 -12.09 2.95
N GLY A 36 -4.22 -11.31 3.68
CA GLY A 36 -5.44 -10.64 3.25
C GLY A 36 -5.47 -9.22 3.79
N VAL A 37 -6.56 -8.53 3.51
CA VAL A 37 -6.76 -7.12 3.93
C VAL A 37 -6.97 -6.93 5.43
N SER A 38 -7.24 -8.02 6.17
CA SER A 38 -7.37 -8.01 7.64
C SER A 38 -6.03 -8.09 8.38
N ALA A 39 -4.90 -7.94 7.70
CA ALA A 39 -3.59 -7.91 8.35
C ALA A 39 -3.54 -6.71 9.32
N PRO A 40 -3.00 -6.90 10.56
CA PRO A 40 -3.06 -5.88 11.61
C PRO A 40 -2.43 -4.54 11.22
N ASP A 41 -1.34 -4.57 10.47
CA ASP A 41 -0.66 -3.39 9.94
C ASP A 41 -1.51 -2.63 8.90
N LEU A 42 -2.18 -3.34 7.98
CA LEU A 42 -3.11 -2.73 7.02
C LEU A 42 -4.31 -2.10 7.74
N VAL A 43 -4.88 -2.78 8.72
CA VAL A 43 -6.01 -2.27 9.51
C VAL A 43 -5.59 -1.03 10.32
N ALA A 44 -4.39 -1.03 10.91
CA ALA A 44 -3.87 0.12 11.64
C ALA A 44 -3.62 1.32 10.71
N ALA A 45 -3.04 1.10 9.53
CA ALA A 45 -2.83 2.14 8.52
C ALA A 45 -4.15 2.69 7.98
N ALA A 46 -5.13 1.83 7.70
CA ALA A 46 -6.46 2.22 7.25
C ALA A 46 -7.17 3.11 8.30
N ARG A 47 -7.14 2.70 9.56
CA ARG A 47 -7.70 3.49 10.66
C ARG A 47 -7.03 4.86 10.78
N ALA A 48 -5.69 4.90 10.77
CA ALA A 48 -4.92 6.15 10.86
C ALA A 48 -5.24 7.09 9.69
N ALA A 49 -5.43 6.55 8.48
CA ALA A 49 -5.82 7.31 7.30
C ALA A 49 -7.25 7.88 7.42
N GLY A 50 -8.20 7.08 7.90
CA GLY A 50 -9.56 7.57 8.18
C GLY A 50 -9.57 8.70 9.22
N GLU A 51 -8.78 8.57 10.29
CA GLU A 51 -8.59 9.62 11.30
C GLU A 51 -7.94 10.89 10.72
N ALA A 52 -7.12 10.76 9.67
CA ALA A 52 -6.53 11.88 8.91
C ALA A 52 -7.44 12.45 7.81
N GLY A 53 -8.69 11.98 7.69
CA GLY A 53 -9.65 12.47 6.71
C GLY A 53 -9.49 11.88 5.31
N PHE A 54 -8.85 10.73 5.18
CA PHE A 54 -8.72 10.03 3.89
C PHE A 54 -9.77 8.95 3.73
N THR A 55 -10.40 8.88 2.55
CA THR A 55 -11.16 7.68 2.15
C THR A 55 -10.19 6.53 1.94
N VAL A 56 -10.51 5.35 2.48
CA VAL A 56 -9.63 4.18 2.40
C VAL A 56 -10.26 3.08 1.57
N ALA A 57 -9.47 2.45 0.69
CA ALA A 57 -9.83 1.23 -0.01
C ALA A 57 -8.79 0.13 0.25
N LEU A 58 -9.21 -0.98 0.84
CA LEU A 58 -8.40 -2.18 1.02
C LEU A 58 -8.69 -3.17 -0.10
N VAL A 59 -7.67 -3.52 -0.90
CA VAL A 59 -7.82 -4.27 -2.16
C VAL A 59 -7.37 -5.72 -2.02
N GLU A 60 -8.26 -6.65 -2.34
CA GLU A 60 -7.94 -8.06 -2.54
C GLU A 60 -7.69 -8.33 -4.02
N GLN A 61 -6.49 -8.78 -4.36
CA GLN A 61 -6.09 -9.16 -5.70
C GLN A 61 -6.88 -10.38 -6.22
N PRO A 62 -7.09 -10.53 -7.53
CA PRO A 62 -7.90 -11.61 -8.12
C PRO A 62 -7.52 -13.01 -7.65
N TYR A 63 -6.23 -13.31 -7.49
CA TYR A 63 -5.82 -14.61 -6.99
C TYR A 63 -6.31 -14.90 -5.57
N ARG A 64 -6.46 -13.86 -4.72
CA ARG A 64 -7.00 -13.99 -3.35
C ARG A 64 -8.50 -14.17 -3.36
N VAL A 65 -9.21 -13.41 -4.19
CA VAL A 65 -10.66 -13.57 -4.40
C VAL A 65 -10.97 -14.99 -4.89
N ALA A 66 -10.12 -15.54 -5.77
CA ALA A 66 -10.20 -16.94 -6.23
C ALA A 66 -9.72 -17.97 -5.20
N GLY A 67 -9.43 -17.59 -3.95
CA GLY A 67 -9.02 -18.51 -2.87
C GLY A 67 -7.59 -19.04 -2.96
N ARG A 68 -6.76 -18.53 -3.88
CA ARG A 68 -5.37 -18.99 -4.04
C ARG A 68 -4.46 -18.35 -2.99
N ARG A 69 -3.46 -19.09 -2.51
CA ARG A 69 -2.46 -18.59 -1.55
C ARG A 69 -1.20 -18.05 -2.21
N SER A 70 -0.83 -18.58 -3.37
CA SER A 70 0.34 -18.13 -4.12
C SER A 70 0.00 -16.92 -4.98
N PRO A 71 0.84 -15.87 -4.96
CA PRO A 71 0.60 -14.69 -5.77
C PRO A 71 0.68 -15.00 -7.26
N ALA A 72 -0.04 -14.25 -8.05
CA ALA A 72 0.08 -14.25 -9.50
C ALA A 72 1.44 -13.68 -9.96
N PRO A 73 1.83 -13.88 -11.23
CA PRO A 73 2.99 -13.20 -11.81
C PRO A 73 2.92 -11.67 -11.65
N VAL A 74 4.08 -11.03 -11.55
CA VAL A 74 4.21 -9.58 -11.28
C VAL A 74 3.35 -8.75 -12.23
N ALA A 75 3.46 -8.94 -13.52
CA ALA A 75 2.69 -8.19 -14.52
C ALA A 75 1.17 -8.32 -14.35
N GLN A 76 0.69 -9.48 -13.89
CA GLN A 76 -0.73 -9.69 -13.64
C GLN A 76 -1.20 -8.96 -12.38
N LEU A 77 -0.35 -8.92 -11.33
CA LEU A 77 -0.64 -8.16 -10.12
C LEU A 77 -0.73 -6.67 -10.41
N ASP A 78 0.20 -6.15 -11.21
CA ASP A 78 0.27 -4.74 -11.57
C ASP A 78 -0.92 -4.34 -12.46
N ALA A 79 -1.24 -5.13 -13.49
CA ALA A 79 -2.38 -4.88 -14.37
C ALA A 79 -3.73 -4.93 -13.62
N ALA A 80 -3.92 -5.89 -12.73
CA ALA A 80 -5.13 -5.98 -11.92
C ALA A 80 -5.24 -4.81 -10.94
N TRP A 81 -4.14 -4.41 -10.31
CA TRP A 81 -4.10 -3.24 -9.43
C TRP A 81 -4.47 -1.95 -10.14
N LEU A 82 -3.89 -1.69 -11.31
CA LEU A 82 -4.21 -0.50 -12.10
C LEU A 82 -5.67 -0.46 -12.54
N ALA A 83 -6.24 -1.60 -12.93
CA ALA A 83 -7.66 -1.69 -13.26
C ALA A 83 -8.55 -1.34 -12.04
N VAL A 84 -8.16 -1.83 -10.85
CA VAL A 84 -8.88 -1.50 -9.60
C VAL A 84 -8.77 -0.02 -9.28
N VAL A 85 -7.58 0.57 -9.35
CA VAL A 85 -7.39 2.01 -9.08
C VAL A 85 -8.18 2.87 -10.06
N ALA A 86 -8.15 2.53 -11.35
CA ALA A 86 -8.92 3.25 -12.37
C ALA A 86 -10.44 3.19 -12.10
N HIS A 87 -10.96 2.02 -11.76
CA HIS A 87 -12.37 1.85 -11.39
C HIS A 87 -12.74 2.66 -10.14
N LEU A 88 -11.91 2.58 -9.09
CA LEU A 88 -12.16 3.32 -7.85
C LEU A 88 -12.15 4.83 -8.08
N ARG A 89 -11.25 5.35 -8.90
CA ARG A 89 -11.23 6.77 -9.27
C ARG A 89 -12.51 7.18 -9.98
N ALA A 90 -12.97 6.39 -10.96
CA ALA A 90 -14.16 6.70 -11.74
C ALA A 90 -15.45 6.69 -10.91
N GLU A 91 -15.58 5.71 -10.01
CA GLU A 91 -16.87 5.39 -9.39
C GLU A 91 -16.99 5.81 -7.91
N ALA A 92 -15.87 6.01 -7.20
CA ALA A 92 -15.91 6.17 -5.75
C ALA A 92 -14.98 7.24 -5.16
N LEU A 93 -13.84 7.52 -5.77
CA LEU A 93 -12.83 8.43 -5.20
C LEU A 93 -12.81 9.80 -5.89
N GLY A 94 -13.15 9.87 -7.19
CA GLY A 94 -13.03 11.10 -7.97
C GLY A 94 -11.58 11.59 -8.10
N ASP A 95 -11.41 12.91 -8.18
CA ASP A 95 -10.12 13.57 -8.46
C ASP A 95 -9.30 13.92 -7.21
N VAL A 96 -9.65 13.38 -6.04
CA VAL A 96 -8.87 13.63 -4.82
C VAL A 96 -7.44 13.09 -4.93
N PRO A 97 -6.46 13.69 -4.22
CA PRO A 97 -5.09 13.16 -4.16
C PRO A 97 -5.07 11.68 -3.75
N LEU A 98 -4.41 10.84 -4.56
CA LEU A 98 -4.33 9.40 -4.32
C LEU A 98 -2.98 9.02 -3.72
N VAL A 99 -2.99 8.35 -2.58
CA VAL A 99 -1.84 7.65 -2.03
C VAL A 99 -2.01 6.15 -2.32
N ALA A 100 -1.07 5.58 -3.06
CA ALA A 100 -1.01 4.15 -3.30
C ALA A 100 -0.16 3.48 -2.22
N GLY A 101 -0.52 2.27 -1.80
CA GLY A 101 0.28 1.62 -0.78
C GLY A 101 -0.04 0.14 -0.62
N GLY A 102 0.57 -0.44 0.39
CA GLY A 102 0.28 -1.82 0.73
C GLY A 102 1.34 -2.46 1.60
N ARG A 103 1.12 -3.74 1.88
CA ARG A 103 1.98 -4.56 2.72
C ARG A 103 2.80 -5.53 1.87
N SER A 104 4.12 -5.58 2.06
CA SER A 104 5.01 -6.57 1.44
C SER A 104 4.84 -6.62 -0.09
N SER A 105 4.20 -7.65 -0.65
CA SER A 105 3.90 -7.74 -2.09
C SER A 105 3.04 -6.56 -2.58
N GLY A 106 2.06 -6.12 -1.78
CA GLY A 106 1.24 -4.95 -2.11
C GLY A 106 2.05 -3.66 -2.16
N ALA A 107 3.01 -3.46 -1.25
CA ALA A 107 3.92 -2.33 -1.29
C ALA A 107 4.73 -2.29 -2.59
N ARG A 108 5.23 -3.45 -3.04
CA ARG A 108 5.96 -3.56 -4.31
C ARG A 108 5.09 -3.23 -5.52
N VAL A 109 3.84 -3.70 -5.53
CA VAL A 109 2.87 -3.34 -6.58
C VAL A 109 2.66 -1.82 -6.60
N ALA A 110 2.41 -1.21 -5.43
CA ALA A 110 2.22 0.24 -5.32
C ALA A 110 3.44 1.02 -5.84
N CYS A 111 4.68 0.60 -5.50
CA CYS A 111 5.90 1.24 -6.01
C CYS A 111 5.98 1.17 -7.55
N ARG A 112 5.82 -0.01 -8.14
CA ARG A 112 5.96 -0.21 -9.59
C ARG A 112 4.90 0.52 -10.42
N THR A 113 3.72 0.73 -9.84
CA THR A 113 2.57 1.31 -10.53
C THR A 113 2.27 2.75 -10.13
N ALA A 114 3.06 3.35 -9.23
CA ALA A 114 2.79 4.68 -8.67
C ALA A 114 2.53 5.76 -9.72
N ALA A 115 3.41 5.85 -10.72
CA ALA A 115 3.30 6.84 -11.80
C ALA A 115 2.05 6.61 -12.65
N GLU A 116 1.78 5.38 -13.09
CA GLU A 116 0.63 5.04 -13.93
C GLU A 116 -0.71 5.18 -13.18
N ALA A 117 -0.71 4.88 -11.88
CA ALA A 117 -1.85 5.12 -10.99
C ALA A 117 -2.12 6.60 -10.71
N GLY A 118 -1.22 7.50 -11.08
CA GLY A 118 -1.29 8.92 -10.73
C GLY A 118 -1.24 9.17 -9.23
N ALA A 119 -0.43 8.38 -8.50
CA ALA A 119 -0.26 8.53 -7.07
C ALA A 119 0.56 9.77 -6.74
N VAL A 120 0.15 10.53 -5.71
CA VAL A 120 0.90 11.67 -5.16
C VAL A 120 1.82 11.28 -4.01
N GLY A 121 1.76 10.04 -3.55
CA GLY A 121 2.60 9.46 -2.53
C GLY A 121 2.46 7.94 -2.46
N VAL A 122 3.44 7.26 -1.87
CA VAL A 122 3.43 5.80 -1.70
C VAL A 122 3.66 5.42 -0.24
N LEU A 123 2.79 4.55 0.30
CA LEU A 123 2.92 3.98 1.64
C LEU A 123 3.34 2.50 1.56
N CYS A 124 4.52 2.19 2.07
CA CYS A 124 5.05 0.83 2.14
C CYS A 124 5.04 0.30 3.58
N LEU A 125 4.29 -0.75 3.83
CA LEU A 125 4.32 -1.49 5.09
C LEU A 125 5.13 -2.77 4.89
N ALA A 126 6.25 -2.91 5.62
CA ALA A 126 7.19 -4.02 5.52
C ALA A 126 7.63 -4.27 4.06
N PHE A 127 8.28 -3.29 3.43
CA PHE A 127 8.81 -3.46 2.08
C PHE A 127 9.90 -4.53 2.05
N PRO A 128 9.78 -5.60 1.24
CA PRO A 128 10.72 -6.68 1.23
C PRO A 128 11.94 -6.34 0.34
N VAL A 129 13.00 -5.80 0.90
CA VAL A 129 14.23 -5.41 0.18
C VAL A 129 14.81 -6.58 -0.61
N HIS A 130 14.78 -7.77 -0.04
CA HIS A 130 15.23 -9.00 -0.67
C HIS A 130 14.48 -10.20 -0.07
N PRO A 131 14.45 -11.39 -0.71
CA PRO A 131 14.01 -12.61 -0.06
C PRO A 131 14.95 -12.95 1.11
N PRO A 132 14.47 -13.54 2.20
CA PRO A 132 15.32 -13.96 3.32
C PRO A 132 16.47 -14.84 2.85
N GLY A 133 17.69 -14.51 3.30
CA GLY A 133 18.91 -15.25 2.95
C GLY A 133 19.36 -15.09 1.47
N LYS A 134 18.77 -14.16 0.70
CA LYS A 134 19.10 -13.92 -0.72
C LYS A 134 19.30 -12.43 -0.97
N GLN A 135 20.26 -11.82 -0.28
CA GLN A 135 20.53 -10.38 -0.34
C GLN A 135 20.91 -9.91 -1.76
N GLU A 136 21.52 -10.77 -2.57
CA GLU A 136 21.86 -10.53 -3.95
C GLU A 136 20.62 -10.30 -4.86
N LYS A 137 19.45 -10.74 -4.42
CA LYS A 137 18.17 -10.53 -5.12
C LYS A 137 17.45 -9.28 -4.63
N THR A 138 18.15 -8.16 -4.69
CA THR A 138 17.57 -6.88 -4.25
C THR A 138 16.33 -6.47 -5.05
N ARG A 139 15.40 -5.80 -4.38
CA ARG A 139 14.19 -5.18 -4.94
C ARG A 139 14.19 -3.68 -4.74
N LEU A 140 15.30 -3.12 -4.24
CA LEU A 140 15.46 -1.68 -4.10
C LEU A 140 15.18 -0.90 -5.40
N PRO A 141 15.52 -1.39 -6.60
CA PRO A 141 15.18 -0.67 -7.83
C PRO A 141 13.68 -0.38 -7.99
N GLU A 142 12.77 -1.22 -7.45
CA GLU A 142 11.32 -0.93 -7.48
C GLU A 142 10.96 0.26 -6.58
N LEU A 143 11.65 0.40 -5.45
CA LEU A 143 11.47 1.49 -4.50
C LEU A 143 12.18 2.77 -4.95
N ASP A 144 13.37 2.63 -5.56
CA ASP A 144 14.19 3.74 -6.04
C ASP A 144 13.59 4.41 -7.29
N ALA A 145 12.74 3.71 -8.04
CA ALA A 145 12.04 4.24 -9.20
C ALA A 145 10.81 5.11 -8.87
N VAL A 146 10.43 5.22 -7.58
CA VAL A 146 9.29 6.04 -7.16
C VAL A 146 9.70 7.50 -7.09
N GLU A 147 9.06 8.36 -7.88
CA GLU A 147 9.38 9.79 -8.00
C GLU A 147 8.56 10.70 -7.05
N VAL A 148 7.55 10.14 -6.39
CA VAL A 148 6.73 10.85 -5.40
C VAL A 148 7.20 10.52 -3.97
N PRO A 149 6.80 11.30 -2.95
CA PRO A 149 7.14 10.99 -1.56
C PRO A 149 6.76 9.56 -1.15
N VAL A 150 7.66 8.91 -0.43
CA VAL A 150 7.50 7.53 0.05
C VAL A 150 7.64 7.49 1.57
N LEU A 151 6.68 6.89 2.25
CA LEU A 151 6.84 6.45 3.62
C LEU A 151 7.01 4.93 3.66
N VAL A 152 8.08 4.45 4.28
CA VAL A 152 8.27 3.03 4.59
C VAL A 152 8.17 2.83 6.10
N VAL A 153 7.24 2.00 6.55
CA VAL A 153 7.21 1.53 7.95
C VAL A 153 7.71 0.10 7.99
N GLN A 154 8.84 -0.12 8.65
CA GLN A 154 9.57 -1.39 8.61
C GLN A 154 9.80 -1.94 10.02
N GLY A 155 9.73 -3.26 10.17
CA GLY A 155 10.14 -3.93 11.41
C GLY A 155 11.66 -3.88 11.57
N ASP A 156 12.16 -3.52 12.78
CA ASP A 156 13.59 -3.46 13.08
C ASP A 156 14.30 -4.83 13.00
N ALA A 157 13.55 -5.92 13.11
CA ALA A 157 14.01 -7.30 12.95
C ALA A 157 13.42 -8.00 11.72
N ASP A 158 13.13 -7.25 10.64
CA ASP A 158 12.56 -7.81 9.41
C ASP A 158 13.64 -8.60 8.63
N PRO A 159 13.48 -9.93 8.44
CA PRO A 159 14.44 -10.74 7.70
C PRO A 159 14.48 -10.43 6.19
N PHE A 160 13.52 -9.65 5.67
CA PHE A 160 13.53 -9.18 4.29
C PHE A 160 14.36 -7.90 4.09
N GLY A 161 15.02 -7.41 5.14
CA GLY A 161 15.92 -6.26 5.13
C GLY A 161 15.25 -4.94 5.48
N MET A 162 16.08 -3.95 5.79
CA MET A 162 15.70 -2.56 6.06
C MET A 162 16.07 -1.73 4.84
N PRO A 163 15.10 -1.06 4.17
CA PRO A 163 15.44 -0.16 3.08
C PRO A 163 16.19 1.07 3.62
N PRO A 164 17.14 1.64 2.88
CA PRO A 164 17.80 2.87 3.26
C PRO A 164 16.86 4.08 3.11
N GLU A 165 17.07 5.10 3.92
CA GLU A 165 16.54 6.44 3.65
C GLU A 165 17.13 6.99 2.33
N ALA A 166 16.37 7.85 1.66
CA ALA A 166 16.78 8.52 0.43
C ALA A 166 16.01 9.85 0.29
N PRO A 167 16.43 10.77 -0.57
CA PRO A 167 15.63 11.94 -0.88
C PRO A 167 14.20 11.56 -1.29
N GLY A 168 13.19 12.13 -0.62
CA GLY A 168 11.78 11.79 -0.85
C GLY A 168 11.31 10.46 -0.22
N ARG A 169 12.19 9.74 0.48
CA ARG A 169 11.87 8.49 1.18
C ARG A 169 12.18 8.57 2.66
N GLU A 170 11.15 8.54 3.46
CA GLU A 170 11.24 8.38 4.92
C GLU A 170 11.14 6.89 5.30
N VAL A 171 11.96 6.46 6.25
CA VAL A 171 11.93 5.08 6.78
C VAL A 171 11.72 5.12 8.29
N VAL A 172 10.58 4.65 8.74
CA VAL A 172 10.24 4.55 10.16
C VAL A 172 10.42 3.11 10.61
N ALA A 173 11.45 2.86 11.40
CA ALA A 173 11.67 1.56 12.03
C ALA A 173 10.79 1.43 13.28
N ILE A 174 10.00 0.35 13.33
CA ILE A 174 9.22 0.01 14.52
C ILE A 174 9.64 -1.36 15.04
N ARG A 175 9.45 -1.60 16.36
CA ARG A 175 9.77 -2.89 16.95
C ARG A 175 8.92 -4.00 16.32
N GLY A 176 9.55 -4.97 15.67
CA GLY A 176 8.85 -6.11 15.09
C GLY A 176 9.59 -6.78 13.94
N THR A 177 8.93 -7.76 13.36
CA THR A 177 9.40 -8.50 12.19
C THR A 177 8.60 -8.09 10.95
N HIS A 178 8.77 -8.82 9.85
CA HIS A 178 8.01 -8.62 8.61
C HIS A 178 6.47 -8.58 8.79
N SER A 179 5.95 -9.14 9.87
CA SER A 179 4.50 -9.22 10.09
C SER A 179 3.87 -7.97 10.69
N LEU A 180 4.62 -7.05 11.30
CA LEU A 180 4.14 -5.84 11.96
C LEU A 180 2.82 -6.05 12.74
N ARG A 181 2.83 -6.96 13.72
CA ARG A 181 1.58 -7.38 14.41
C ARG A 181 1.37 -6.70 15.76
N SER A 182 2.38 -6.10 16.32
CA SER A 182 2.37 -5.53 17.66
C SER A 182 2.98 -4.14 17.65
N ASN A 183 2.64 -3.34 18.67
CA ASN A 183 3.14 -1.97 18.82
C ASN A 183 2.86 -1.10 17.59
N LEU A 184 1.58 -1.08 17.14
CA LEU A 184 1.17 -0.41 15.91
C LEU A 184 0.89 1.10 16.10
N ALA A 185 1.00 1.65 17.31
CA ALA A 185 0.82 3.08 17.53
C ALA A 185 1.82 3.93 16.73
N PRO A 186 3.15 3.65 16.75
CA PRO A 186 4.10 4.40 15.92
C PRO A 186 3.83 4.29 14.42
N LEU A 187 3.30 3.15 13.94
CA LEU A 187 2.87 3.00 12.55
C LEU A 187 1.72 3.97 12.24
N GLY A 188 0.70 4.02 13.11
CA GLY A 188 -0.42 4.93 12.94
C GLY A 188 0.01 6.40 12.96
N ASP A 189 0.94 6.77 13.86
CA ASP A 189 1.48 8.13 13.96
C ASP A 189 2.24 8.53 12.68
N ALA A 190 3.11 7.65 12.17
CA ALA A 190 3.84 7.87 10.93
C ALA A 190 2.90 8.03 9.72
N VAL A 191 1.88 7.17 9.60
CA VAL A 191 0.87 7.25 8.53
C VAL A 191 0.11 8.58 8.59
N ARG A 192 -0.36 9.00 9.78
CA ARG A 192 -1.06 10.29 9.92
C ARG A 192 -0.18 11.48 9.53
N GLY A 193 1.08 11.50 10.00
CA GLY A 193 2.04 12.56 9.66
C GLY A 193 2.26 12.66 8.15
N PHE A 194 2.55 11.54 7.51
CA PHE A 194 2.77 11.46 6.06
C PHE A 194 1.56 11.94 5.24
N LEU A 195 0.35 11.50 5.60
CA LEU A 195 -0.87 11.89 4.90
C LEU A 195 -1.21 13.37 5.11
N ALA A 196 -0.97 13.91 6.31
CA ALA A 196 -1.18 15.33 6.59
C ALA A 196 -0.24 16.22 5.76
N GLU A 197 1.03 15.81 5.59
CA GLU A 197 1.99 16.52 4.73
C GLU A 197 1.55 16.54 3.26
N LEU A 198 1.03 15.41 2.75
CA LEU A 198 0.55 15.32 1.38
C LEU A 198 -0.73 16.14 1.15
N ALA A 199 -1.65 16.16 2.11
CA ALA A 199 -2.88 16.97 2.03
C ALA A 199 -2.60 18.47 2.06
N GLY A 200 -1.52 18.92 2.69
CA GLY A 200 -1.10 20.33 2.74
C GLY A 200 -0.32 20.82 1.53
N ARG A 201 0.04 19.96 0.57
CA ARG A 201 0.76 20.36 -0.64
C ARG A 201 -0.21 20.94 -1.67
N PRO A 202 0.10 22.10 -2.26
CA PRO A 202 -0.67 22.60 -3.40
C PRO A 202 -0.55 21.62 -4.59
N ALA A 203 -1.65 21.44 -5.29
CA ALA A 203 -1.72 20.63 -6.50
C ALA A 203 -0.87 21.19 -7.65
#